data_7183969e9f176c00fe01f7a63659d7e5
#
_entry.id   7183969e9f176c00fe01f7a63659d7e5
#
_cell.length_a   1.000
_cell.length_b   1.000
_cell.length_c   1.000
_cell.angle_alpha   90.00
_cell.angle_beta   90.00
_cell.angle_gamma   90.00
#
_symmetry.space_group_name_H-M   'P 1'
#
loop_
_entity.id
_entity.type
_entity.pdbx_description
1 polymer ?
#
loop_
_entity_poly.entity_id
_entity_poly.type
_entity_poly.pdbx_seq_one_letter_code
_entity_poly.pdbx_strand_id
1 'polypeptide(L)'
;MKHAIWYVVLVFVFWMLSINLWSAWFNDIPTTLTQPDGSVLECLASGDEFHNWLHDREGYTIMLHPKTGFYVYAEKMGGELVAGTAIAGRDNPRSFGIAPHLNISKEQ
;
A
#
# COMPACT_ATOMS: atom_id res chain seq x y z
N MET A 1 3.64 -12.31 -47.89
CA MET A 1 3.61 -13.21 -46.76
C MET A 1 4.75 -12.96 -45.77
N LYS A 2 5.99 -12.80 -46.19
CA LYS A 2 7.11 -12.57 -45.29
C LYS A 2 7.02 -11.25 -44.52
N HIS A 3 6.41 -10.24 -45.10
CA HIS A 3 6.31 -8.92 -44.48
C HIS A 3 5.29 -8.86 -43.33
N ALA A 4 4.26 -9.67 -43.36
CA ALA A 4 3.21 -9.69 -42.34
C ALA A 4 3.72 -10.21 -41.01
N ILE A 5 4.66 -11.15 -41.02
CA ILE A 5 5.23 -11.74 -39.82
C ILE A 5 6.07 -10.70 -39.06
N TRP A 6 6.80 -9.87 -39.78
CA TRP A 6 7.63 -8.81 -39.18
C TRP A 6 6.78 -7.77 -38.43
N TYR A 7 5.64 -7.37 -39.01
CA TYR A 7 4.76 -6.41 -38.36
C TYR A 7 4.18 -6.97 -37.06
N VAL A 8 3.80 -8.23 -37.03
CA VAL A 8 3.28 -8.87 -35.82
C VAL A 8 4.32 -8.90 -34.71
N VAL A 9 5.57 -9.23 -35.04
CA VAL A 9 6.67 -9.26 -34.06
C VAL A 9 6.93 -7.88 -33.50
N LEU A 10 6.95 -6.85 -34.35
CA LEU A 10 7.19 -5.47 -33.90
C LEU A 10 6.07 -4.97 -32.96
N VAL A 11 4.84 -5.28 -33.28
CA VAL A 11 3.70 -4.90 -32.42
C VAL A 11 3.78 -5.61 -31.08
N PHE A 12 4.14 -6.88 -31.07
CA PHE A 12 4.28 -7.65 -29.85
C PHE A 12 5.38 -7.10 -28.95
N VAL A 13 6.55 -6.77 -29.49
CA VAL A 13 7.65 -6.18 -28.75
C VAL A 13 7.24 -4.82 -28.15
N PHE A 14 6.55 -4.01 -28.91
CA PHE A 14 6.06 -2.71 -28.44
C PHE A 14 5.10 -2.86 -27.25
N TRP A 15 4.23 -3.84 -27.30
CA TRP A 15 3.30 -4.14 -26.19
C TRP A 15 4.04 -4.54 -24.93
N MET A 16 5.05 -5.36 -25.05
CA MET A 16 5.88 -5.80 -23.91
C MET A 16 6.57 -4.63 -23.25
N LEU A 17 7.12 -3.70 -24.02
CA LEU A 17 7.76 -2.50 -23.49
C LEU A 17 6.78 -1.59 -22.77
N SER A 18 5.54 -1.48 -23.28
CA SER A 18 4.51 -0.67 -22.64
C SER A 18 4.12 -1.21 -21.26
N ILE A 19 4.05 -2.51 -21.10
CA ILE A 19 3.71 -3.15 -19.83
C ILE A 19 4.78 -2.83 -18.78
N ASN A 20 6.05 -2.83 -19.15
CA ASN A 20 7.14 -2.56 -18.22
C ASN A 20 7.11 -1.14 -17.65
N LEU A 21 6.55 -0.19 -18.38
CA LEU A 21 6.46 1.20 -17.92
C LEU A 21 5.39 1.40 -16.84
N TRP A 22 4.43 0.48 -16.71
CA TRP A 22 3.31 0.62 -15.80
C TRP A 22 3.53 0.01 -14.42
N SER A 23 4.59 -0.78 -14.21
CA SER A 23 4.80 -1.53 -12.98
C SER A 23 5.59 -0.78 -11.90
N ALA A 24 6.04 0.46 -12.17
CA ALA A 24 7.06 1.09 -11.33
C ALA A 24 6.50 1.82 -10.10
N TRP A 25 5.26 2.33 -10.16
CA TRP A 25 4.84 3.27 -9.13
C TRP A 25 3.31 3.41 -9.06
N PHE A 26 2.77 3.46 -7.84
CA PHE A 26 1.35 3.76 -7.63
C PHE A 26 1.15 4.56 -6.35
N ASN A 27 0.11 5.41 -6.33
CA ASN A 27 -0.25 6.22 -5.17
C ASN A 27 -1.75 6.17 -4.93
N ASP A 28 -2.12 6.10 -3.66
CA ASP A 28 -3.50 6.26 -3.20
C ASP A 28 -4.49 5.34 -3.92
N ILE A 29 -4.13 4.09 -4.10
CA ILE A 29 -5.01 3.10 -4.71
C ILE A 29 -6.06 2.67 -3.69
N PRO A 30 -7.36 2.87 -3.95
CA PRO A 30 -8.40 2.45 -3.03
C PRO A 30 -8.32 0.95 -2.75
N THR A 31 -8.31 0.61 -1.47
CA THR A 31 -8.14 -0.77 -1.01
C THR A 31 -9.17 -1.05 0.07
N THR A 32 -9.89 -2.17 -0.06
CA THR A 32 -10.89 -2.59 0.91
C THR A 32 -10.40 -3.82 1.64
N LEU A 33 -10.41 -3.76 2.96
CA LEU A 33 -9.99 -4.86 3.82
C LEU A 33 -11.12 -5.21 4.77
N THR A 34 -11.14 -6.45 5.25
CA THR A 34 -12.11 -6.90 6.22
C THR A 34 -11.42 -7.15 7.55
N GLN A 35 -11.90 -6.50 8.60
CA GLN A 35 -11.41 -6.71 9.96
C GLN A 35 -11.91 -8.05 10.52
N PRO A 36 -11.23 -8.61 11.56
CA PRO A 36 -11.65 -9.89 12.14
C PRO A 36 -13.08 -9.90 12.67
N ASP A 37 -13.63 -8.76 13.04
CA ASP A 37 -15.03 -8.67 13.52
C ASP A 37 -16.04 -8.57 12.38
N GLY A 38 -15.60 -8.62 11.13
CA GLY A 38 -16.45 -8.51 9.97
C GLY A 38 -16.66 -7.09 9.45
N SER A 39 -16.17 -6.08 10.16
CA SER A 39 -16.28 -4.70 9.68
C SER A 39 -15.36 -4.48 8.48
N VAL A 40 -15.77 -3.56 7.61
CA VAL A 40 -15.02 -3.24 6.40
C VAL A 40 -14.19 -2.00 6.63
N LEU A 41 -12.91 -2.08 6.27
CA LEU A 41 -11.98 -0.97 6.33
C LEU A 41 -11.68 -0.50 4.92
N GLU A 42 -11.96 0.76 4.63
CA GLU A 42 -11.57 1.39 3.39
C GLU A 42 -10.31 2.21 3.62
N CYS A 43 -9.27 1.91 2.86
CA CYS A 43 -7.99 2.57 3.00
C CYS A 43 -7.35 2.76 1.63
N LEU A 44 -6.10 3.20 1.63
CA LEU A 44 -5.35 3.48 0.42
C LEU A 44 -4.04 2.70 0.46
N ALA A 45 -3.59 2.29 -0.71
CA ALA A 45 -2.29 1.65 -0.86
C ALA A 45 -1.41 2.51 -1.76
N SER A 46 -0.17 2.69 -1.35
CA SER A 46 0.81 3.46 -2.10
C SER A 46 2.15 2.74 -2.10
N GLY A 47 2.99 3.06 -3.09
CA GLY A 47 4.33 2.52 -3.17
C GLY A 47 4.70 2.04 -4.56
N ASP A 48 5.60 1.08 -4.61
CA ASP A 48 6.02 0.41 -5.84
C ASP A 48 6.06 -1.11 -5.60
N GLU A 49 6.60 -1.87 -6.54
CA GLU A 49 6.62 -3.32 -6.42
C GLU A 49 7.53 -3.84 -5.29
N PHE A 50 8.45 -3.01 -4.81
CA PHE A 50 9.41 -3.38 -3.76
C PHE A 50 9.01 -2.83 -2.40
N HIS A 51 8.27 -1.74 -2.37
CA HIS A 51 7.98 -1.00 -1.15
C HIS A 51 6.57 -0.44 -1.22
N ASN A 52 5.65 -1.05 -0.51
CA ASN A 52 4.28 -0.58 -0.46
C ASN A 52 3.79 -0.48 0.98
N TRP A 53 2.79 0.37 1.20
CA TRP A 53 2.23 0.59 2.51
C TRP A 53 0.75 0.94 2.42
N LEU A 54 0.03 0.62 3.48
CA LEU A 54 -1.38 0.97 3.63
C LEU A 54 -1.47 2.23 4.50
N HIS A 55 -2.41 3.10 4.16
CA HIS A 55 -2.63 4.33 4.92
C HIS A 55 -4.07 4.82 4.72
N ASP A 56 -4.50 5.75 5.57
CA ASP A 56 -5.77 6.42 5.36
C ASP A 56 -5.59 7.66 4.48
N ARG A 57 -6.66 8.44 4.32
CA ARG A 57 -6.61 9.63 3.46
C ARG A 57 -5.74 10.73 4.02
N GLU A 58 -5.49 10.72 5.32
CA GLU A 58 -4.66 11.72 5.97
C GLU A 58 -3.20 11.29 6.08
N GLY A 59 -2.87 10.09 5.61
CA GLY A 59 -1.51 9.59 5.60
C GLY A 59 -1.10 8.82 6.85
N TYR A 60 -2.04 8.45 7.71
CA TYR A 60 -1.74 7.61 8.86
C TYR A 60 -1.49 6.18 8.40
N THR A 61 -0.34 5.63 8.76
CA THR A 61 0.07 4.30 8.34
C THR A 61 -0.76 3.23 9.02
N ILE A 62 -1.17 2.23 8.25
CA ILE A 62 -1.97 1.10 8.72
C ILE A 62 -1.15 -0.18 8.57
N MET A 63 -1.19 -1.05 9.57
CA MET A 63 -0.52 -2.34 9.50
C MET A 63 -1.32 -3.41 10.24
N LEU A 64 -1.06 -4.67 9.91
CA LEU A 64 -1.72 -5.79 10.56
C LEU A 64 -1.10 -6.07 11.91
N HIS A 65 -1.93 -6.10 12.94
CA HIS A 65 -1.45 -6.45 14.29
C HIS A 65 -1.21 -7.97 14.36
N PRO A 66 0.00 -8.41 14.70
CA PRO A 66 0.35 -9.84 14.61
C PRO A 66 -0.38 -10.72 15.62
N LYS A 67 -0.87 -10.16 16.71
CA LYS A 67 -1.56 -10.93 17.75
C LYS A 67 -3.07 -10.93 17.59
N THR A 68 -3.65 -9.78 17.24
CA THR A 68 -5.10 -9.64 17.16
C THR A 68 -5.68 -9.89 15.79
N GLY A 69 -4.86 -9.74 14.73
CA GLY A 69 -5.32 -9.82 13.37
C GLY A 69 -6.07 -8.59 12.87
N PHE A 70 -6.24 -7.57 13.71
CA PHE A 70 -6.83 -6.31 13.27
C PHE A 70 -5.83 -5.47 12.51
N TYR A 71 -6.34 -4.73 11.53
CA TYR A 71 -5.57 -3.66 10.92
C TYR A 71 -5.64 -2.47 11.85
N VAL A 72 -4.49 -1.99 12.27
CA VAL A 72 -4.34 -0.93 13.27
C VAL A 72 -3.45 0.18 12.72
N TYR A 73 -3.51 1.34 13.36
CA TYR A 73 -2.58 2.40 13.02
C TYR A 73 -1.20 2.08 13.59
N ALA A 74 -0.18 2.31 12.77
CA ALA A 74 1.20 2.09 13.18
C ALA A 74 1.69 3.23 14.05
N GLU A 75 2.57 2.91 14.99
CA GLU A 75 3.26 3.87 15.83
C GLU A 75 4.76 3.70 15.63
N LYS A 76 5.50 4.76 15.88
CA LYS A 76 6.96 4.71 15.77
C LYS A 76 7.56 4.60 17.17
N MET A 77 8.28 3.53 17.42
CA MET A 77 8.94 3.28 18.69
C MET A 77 10.39 2.92 18.44
N GLY A 78 11.30 3.73 18.98
CA GLY A 78 12.73 3.46 18.84
C GLY A 78 13.22 3.47 17.40
N GLY A 79 12.57 4.25 16.52
CA GLY A 79 12.91 4.30 15.10
C GLY A 79 12.26 3.25 14.25
N GLU A 80 11.46 2.35 14.83
CA GLU A 80 10.77 1.29 14.10
C GLU A 80 9.26 1.51 14.09
N LEU A 81 8.61 1.06 13.00
CA LEU A 81 7.16 1.02 12.94
C LEU A 81 6.67 -0.23 13.66
N VAL A 82 5.72 -0.03 14.58
CA VAL A 82 5.11 -1.13 15.32
C VAL A 82 3.59 -0.99 15.25
N ALA A 83 2.89 -2.11 15.36
CA ALA A 83 1.45 -2.10 15.41
C ALA A 83 0.98 -1.49 16.73
N GLY A 84 0.18 -0.45 16.65
CA GLY A 84 -0.37 0.23 17.80
C GLY A 84 -1.65 -0.40 18.32
N THR A 85 -2.38 0.33 19.16
CA THR A 85 -3.64 -0.12 19.72
C THR A 85 -4.86 0.52 19.08
N ALA A 86 -4.68 1.59 18.32
CA ALA A 86 -5.77 2.26 17.62
C ALA A 86 -6.20 1.45 16.41
N ILE A 87 -7.46 1.05 16.36
CA ILE A 87 -7.99 0.20 15.29
C ILE A 87 -8.35 1.07 14.10
N ALA A 88 -7.79 0.75 12.95
CA ALA A 88 -8.04 1.49 11.71
C ALA A 88 -9.52 1.40 11.32
N GLY A 89 -10.09 2.54 10.93
CA GLY A 89 -11.49 2.63 10.57
C GLY A 89 -12.43 2.79 11.74
N ARG A 90 -11.97 2.59 12.96
CA ARG A 90 -12.80 2.72 14.16
C ARG A 90 -12.29 3.82 15.08
N ASP A 91 -11.00 3.87 15.34
CA ASP A 91 -10.41 4.81 16.28
C ASP A 91 -9.80 6.00 15.55
N ASN A 92 -9.69 7.13 16.23
CA ASN A 92 -9.06 8.31 15.70
C ASN A 92 -7.57 8.29 16.09
N PRO A 93 -6.65 8.20 15.11
CA PRO A 93 -5.22 8.12 15.43
C PRO A 93 -4.70 9.34 16.18
N ARG A 94 -5.29 10.50 15.95
CA ARG A 94 -4.89 11.73 16.67
C ARG A 94 -5.13 11.62 18.17
N SER A 95 -6.16 10.92 18.58
CA SER A 95 -6.46 10.72 20.00
C SER A 95 -5.42 9.86 20.70
N PHE A 96 -4.66 9.10 19.93
CA PHE A 96 -3.59 8.23 20.45
C PHE A 96 -2.22 8.87 20.32
N GLY A 97 -2.15 10.12 19.87
CA GLY A 97 -0.87 10.81 19.70
C GLY A 97 -0.04 10.33 18.53
N ILE A 98 -0.65 9.67 17.55
CA ILE A 98 0.04 9.13 16.40
C ILE A 98 0.22 10.21 15.35
N ALA A 99 1.42 10.28 14.74
CA ALA A 99 1.71 11.21 13.66
C ALA A 99 1.44 10.53 12.30
N PRO A 100 1.00 11.30 11.29
CA PRO A 100 0.85 10.78 9.93
C PRO A 100 2.20 10.64 9.24
N HIS A 101 2.21 9.95 8.10
CA HIS A 101 3.38 9.79 7.24
C HIS A 101 4.55 9.06 7.89
N LEU A 102 4.27 8.19 8.86
CA LEU A 102 5.27 7.28 9.40
C LEU A 102 5.62 6.27 8.32
N ASN A 103 6.89 6.17 7.97
CA ASN A 103 7.33 5.34 6.88
C ASN A 103 8.69 4.75 7.18
N ILE A 104 8.84 3.45 6.98
CA ILE A 104 10.10 2.76 7.19
C ILE A 104 11.11 2.98 6.06
N SER A 105 10.65 3.37 4.88
CA SER A 105 11.51 3.52 3.72
C SER A 105 12.61 4.55 3.90
N LYS A 106 12.37 5.53 4.75
CA LYS A 106 13.35 6.59 5.00
C LYS A 106 14.44 6.19 5.97
N GLU A 107 14.24 5.10 6.67
CA GLU A 107 15.18 4.62 7.68
C GLU A 107 16.27 3.73 7.09
N GLN A 108 16.19 3.45 5.82
CA GLN A 108 17.09 2.48 5.18
C GLN A 108 18.03 3.11 4.18
#